data_b6c28f9d8ee51602da47cc3ad16de1bb
#
_entry.id   b6c28f9d8ee51602da47cc3ad16de1bb
#
_cell.length_a   1.000
_cell.length_b   1.000
_cell.length_c   1.000
_cell.angle_alpha   90.00
_cell.angle_beta   90.00
_cell.angle_gamma   90.00
#
_symmetry.space_group_name_H-M   'P 1'
#
loop_
_entity.id
_entity.type
_entity.pdbx_description
1 polymer ?
#
loop_
_entity_poly.entity_id
_entity_poly.type
_entity_poly.pdbx_seq_one_letter_code
_entity_poly.pdbx_strand_id
1 'polypeptide(L)'
;MLLSSRSLTNNILQKILSKRFRILLTGDPDGVPPWLGAIEASDEPGLFLPDEAPWIAHADLATMVGGIRALLMQALHPGSLTGVRTHSRYKNDPLGRLSGTIRWLTVTTFASTASVSAEADRVNRMHAHVKGKYTTASGKSIDYSAADPHLLRWVHIAFMDSFLRCHQIYSTRPLPGGADAYIRLWSKSVTPLGLDDAPMSEAEMLSEVARYRPELAVTEETREVIRWIKNPPLPAAALPAYSFLFQAALASLPRDYQDMIGLGHPPLHVLRPFTVKLLKLIRLAIGPESPIEEAAIVRLHRAGIMEEGKVTQRQK
;
A
#
# COMPACT_ATOMS: atom_id res chain seq x y z
N MET A 1 -40.16 -18.27 4.83
CA MET A 1 -39.11 -19.30 4.65
C MET A 1 -38.14 -19.01 3.50
N LEU A 2 -38.51 -18.26 2.46
CA LEU A 2 -37.63 -17.92 1.29
C LEU A 2 -36.60 -16.81 1.54
N LEU A 3 -36.75 -15.97 2.55
CA LEU A 3 -35.80 -14.88 2.88
C LEU A 3 -34.57 -15.39 3.66
N SER A 4 -34.68 -16.49 4.38
CA SER A 4 -33.59 -17.10 5.17
C SER A 4 -32.54 -17.78 4.29
N SER A 5 -32.94 -18.43 3.18
CA SER A 5 -32.02 -19.15 2.28
C SER A 5 -31.15 -18.19 1.45
N ARG A 6 -31.67 -17.05 0.99
CA ARG A 6 -30.89 -16.03 0.25
C ARG A 6 -29.83 -15.36 1.12
N SER A 7 -30.13 -15.10 2.39
CA SER A 7 -29.18 -14.53 3.35
C SER A 7 -28.01 -15.49 3.64
N LEU A 8 -28.31 -16.77 3.84
CA LEU A 8 -27.29 -17.81 4.09
C LEU A 8 -26.40 -18.05 2.86
N THR A 9 -26.97 -18.08 1.65
CA THR A 9 -26.23 -18.28 0.40
C THR A 9 -25.31 -17.09 0.09
N ASN A 10 -25.82 -15.87 0.32
CA ASN A 10 -24.99 -14.66 0.16
C ASN A 10 -23.81 -14.64 1.14
N ASN A 11 -23.99 -15.06 2.38
CA ASN A 11 -22.93 -15.15 3.37
C ASN A 11 -21.85 -16.19 2.98
N ILE A 12 -22.26 -17.34 2.44
CA ILE A 12 -21.31 -18.40 2.01
C ILE A 12 -20.50 -17.93 0.81
N LEU A 13 -21.16 -17.36 -0.21
CA LEU A 13 -20.48 -16.84 -1.40
C LEU A 13 -19.51 -15.71 -1.04
N GLN A 14 -19.93 -14.78 -0.17
CA GLN A 14 -19.10 -13.71 0.31
C GLN A 14 -17.85 -14.21 1.06
N LYS A 15 -18.00 -15.23 1.93
CA LYS A 15 -16.88 -15.88 2.62
C LYS A 15 -15.88 -16.52 1.64
N ILE A 16 -16.39 -17.19 0.59
CA ILE A 16 -15.54 -17.80 -0.44
C ILE A 16 -14.78 -16.73 -1.22
N LEU A 17 -15.45 -15.66 -1.65
CA LEU A 17 -14.84 -14.55 -2.40
C LEU A 17 -13.82 -13.81 -1.53
N SER A 18 -14.16 -13.54 -0.28
CA SER A 18 -13.26 -12.91 0.68
C SER A 18 -12.01 -13.78 0.93
N LYS A 19 -12.17 -15.09 1.12
CA LYS A 19 -11.03 -15.99 1.28
C LYS A 19 -10.12 -15.97 0.03
N ARG A 20 -10.68 -16.11 -1.18
CA ARG A 20 -9.92 -16.05 -2.44
C ARG A 20 -9.19 -14.74 -2.62
N PHE A 21 -9.83 -13.63 -2.27
CA PHE A 21 -9.21 -12.31 -2.34
C PHE A 21 -8.03 -12.19 -1.36
N ARG A 22 -8.18 -12.69 -0.14
CA ARG A 22 -7.08 -12.70 0.85
C ARG A 22 -5.92 -13.59 0.43
N ILE A 23 -6.18 -14.79 -0.12
CA ILE A 23 -5.14 -15.67 -0.68
C ILE A 23 -4.31 -14.92 -1.73
N LEU A 24 -4.98 -14.16 -2.60
CA LEU A 24 -4.31 -13.38 -3.63
C LEU A 24 -3.39 -12.28 -3.06
N LEU A 25 -3.80 -11.62 -1.97
CA LEU A 25 -3.05 -10.54 -1.36
C LEU A 25 -1.93 -11.01 -0.43
N THR A 26 -2.14 -12.10 0.28
CA THR A 26 -1.22 -12.58 1.32
C THR A 26 -0.29 -13.70 0.83
N GLY A 27 -0.70 -14.41 -0.21
CA GLY A 27 -0.03 -15.63 -0.67
C GLY A 27 -0.25 -16.84 0.25
N ASP A 28 -1.04 -16.69 1.32
CA ASP A 28 -1.32 -17.77 2.27
C ASP A 28 -2.50 -18.64 1.80
N PRO A 29 -2.39 -20.00 1.82
CA PRO A 29 -3.43 -20.91 1.32
C PRO A 29 -4.77 -20.79 2.05
N ASP A 30 -4.75 -20.38 3.31
CA ASP A 30 -5.95 -20.20 4.12
C ASP A 30 -6.52 -18.78 4.03
N GLY A 31 -5.78 -17.85 3.39
CA GLY A 31 -6.12 -16.45 3.30
C GLY A 31 -6.01 -15.74 4.65
N VAL A 32 -5.20 -16.28 5.56
CA VAL A 32 -4.85 -15.67 6.83
C VAL A 32 -3.48 -15.03 6.66
N PRO A 33 -3.33 -13.70 6.88
CA PRO A 33 -2.02 -13.10 6.78
C PRO A 33 -1.02 -13.75 7.75
N PRO A 34 0.15 -14.26 7.30
CA PRO A 34 1.13 -14.90 8.18
C PRO A 34 1.62 -14.01 9.32
N TRP A 35 1.39 -12.71 9.22
CA TRP A 35 1.74 -11.71 10.25
C TRP A 35 0.56 -11.29 11.12
N LEU A 36 -0.59 -11.97 11.04
CA LEU A 36 -1.76 -11.63 11.86
C LEU A 36 -1.42 -11.65 13.35
N GLY A 37 -0.63 -12.65 13.79
CA GLY A 37 -0.15 -12.71 15.17
C GLY A 37 0.65 -11.48 15.61
N ALA A 38 1.35 -10.78 14.70
CA ALA A 38 2.02 -9.53 15.03
C ALA A 38 1.04 -8.37 15.26
N ILE A 39 -0.14 -8.42 14.61
CA ILE A 39 -1.21 -7.43 14.84
C ILE A 39 -1.89 -7.65 16.20
N GLU A 40 -2.06 -8.92 16.59
CA GLU A 40 -2.71 -9.33 17.84
C GLU A 40 -1.79 -9.17 19.07
N ALA A 41 -0.49 -9.18 18.84
CA ALA A 41 0.51 -9.18 19.89
C ALA A 41 0.51 -7.86 20.70
N SER A 42 0.82 -7.98 22.01
CA SER A 42 0.94 -6.87 22.96
C SER A 42 -0.39 -6.16 23.26
N ASP A 43 -0.47 -5.54 24.42
CA ASP A 43 -1.60 -4.70 24.85
C ASP A 43 -1.24 -3.21 24.82
N GLU A 44 -0.27 -2.83 23.96
CA GLU A 44 0.14 -1.46 23.75
C GLU A 44 -0.64 -0.80 22.59
N PRO A 45 -0.74 0.55 22.57
CA PRO A 45 -1.26 1.27 21.43
C PRO A 45 -0.38 1.04 20.19
N GLY A 46 -0.95 1.25 19.00
CA GLY A 46 -0.20 1.36 17.76
C GLY A 46 0.31 2.79 17.51
N LEU A 47 0.97 2.99 16.37
CA LEU A 47 1.33 4.32 15.89
C LEU A 47 0.09 5.16 15.55
N PHE A 48 -1.01 4.50 15.21
CA PHE A 48 -2.26 5.13 14.77
C PHE A 48 -3.47 4.49 15.45
N LEU A 49 -4.49 5.33 15.67
CA LEU A 49 -5.79 4.91 16.19
C LEU A 49 -6.85 4.82 15.06
N PRO A 50 -7.95 4.08 15.25
CA PRO A 50 -8.97 3.86 14.21
C PRO A 50 -9.64 5.10 13.65
N ASP A 51 -9.60 6.24 14.35
CA ASP A 51 -10.13 7.52 13.90
C ASP A 51 -9.08 8.47 13.30
N GLU A 52 -7.84 8.02 13.18
CA GLU A 52 -6.77 8.80 12.58
C GLU A 52 -6.64 8.55 11.07
N ALA A 53 -6.14 9.56 10.36
CA ALA A 53 -6.08 9.56 8.90
C ALA A 53 -5.32 8.37 8.29
N PRO A 54 -4.15 7.91 8.79
CA PRO A 54 -3.46 6.74 8.23
C PRO A 54 -4.27 5.45 8.36
N TRP A 55 -4.93 5.22 9.49
CA TRP A 55 -5.78 4.04 9.66
C TRP A 55 -6.92 4.03 8.63
N ILE A 56 -7.65 5.15 8.50
CA ILE A 56 -8.77 5.28 7.57
C ILE A 56 -8.31 5.11 6.12
N ALA A 57 -7.17 5.72 5.75
CA ALA A 57 -6.64 5.62 4.40
C ALA A 57 -6.25 4.19 4.04
N HIS A 58 -5.55 3.49 4.94
CA HIS A 58 -5.01 2.16 4.65
C HIS A 58 -6.02 1.02 4.81
N ALA A 59 -7.10 1.23 5.57
CA ALA A 59 -8.24 0.33 5.63
C ALA A 59 -9.17 0.45 4.41
N ASP A 60 -9.05 1.53 3.63
CA ASP A 60 -9.87 1.75 2.43
C ASP A 60 -9.34 0.97 1.22
N LEU A 61 -10.24 0.46 0.37
CA LEU A 61 -9.85 -0.26 -0.83
C LEU A 61 -9.16 0.63 -1.90
N ALA A 62 -9.26 1.96 -1.80
CA ALA A 62 -8.48 2.89 -2.62
C ALA A 62 -6.96 2.65 -2.48
N THR A 63 -6.52 2.08 -1.34
CA THR A 63 -5.13 1.66 -1.11
C THR A 63 -4.63 0.62 -2.13
N MET A 64 -5.51 -0.19 -2.72
CA MET A 64 -5.14 -1.10 -3.82
C MET A 64 -4.64 -0.32 -5.04
N VAL A 65 -5.34 0.75 -5.42
CA VAL A 65 -4.93 1.65 -6.50
C VAL A 65 -3.65 2.40 -6.11
N GLY A 66 -3.59 2.86 -4.85
CA GLY A 66 -2.42 3.52 -4.27
C GLY A 66 -1.17 2.64 -4.29
N GLY A 67 -1.29 1.35 -4.00
CA GLY A 67 -0.19 0.40 -4.08
C GLY A 67 0.37 0.25 -5.51
N ILE A 68 -0.49 0.13 -6.51
CA ILE A 68 -0.07 0.08 -7.92
C ILE A 68 0.61 1.40 -8.32
N ARG A 69 0.05 2.54 -7.92
CA ARG A 69 0.62 3.87 -8.19
C ARG A 69 1.99 4.03 -7.52
N ALA A 70 2.15 3.59 -6.28
CA ALA A 70 3.42 3.63 -5.57
C ALA A 70 4.50 2.79 -6.26
N LEU A 71 4.15 1.60 -6.75
CA LEU A 71 5.08 0.76 -7.51
C LEU A 71 5.52 1.43 -8.81
N LEU A 72 4.62 2.10 -9.52
CA LEU A 72 4.96 2.87 -10.72
C LEU A 72 5.90 4.04 -10.41
N MET A 73 5.64 4.79 -9.32
CA MET A 73 6.54 5.87 -8.88
C MET A 73 7.92 5.35 -8.47
N GLN A 74 7.97 4.28 -7.68
CA GLN A 74 9.23 3.68 -7.25
C GLN A 74 10.07 3.20 -8.44
N ALA A 75 9.44 2.63 -9.47
CA ALA A 75 10.12 2.14 -10.66
C ALA A 75 10.80 3.24 -11.48
N LEU A 76 10.40 4.50 -11.32
CA LEU A 76 11.01 5.63 -12.03
C LEU A 76 12.37 6.04 -11.45
N HIS A 77 12.70 5.67 -10.20
CA HIS A 77 13.99 5.98 -9.62
C HIS A 77 14.96 4.79 -9.80
N PRO A 78 16.05 4.93 -10.57
CA PRO A 78 16.95 3.82 -10.89
C PRO A 78 17.52 3.11 -9.66
N GLY A 79 17.86 3.86 -8.60
CA GLY A 79 18.35 3.28 -7.35
C GLY A 79 17.29 2.43 -6.66
N SER A 80 16.07 2.96 -6.49
CA SER A 80 14.97 2.22 -5.89
C SER A 80 14.61 0.97 -6.70
N LEU A 81 14.66 1.06 -8.04
CA LEU A 81 14.42 -0.06 -8.95
C LEU A 81 15.45 -1.18 -8.78
N THR A 82 16.71 -0.86 -8.51
CA THR A 82 17.80 -1.84 -8.34
C THR A 82 17.52 -2.80 -7.19
N GLY A 83 17.03 -2.31 -6.05
CA GLY A 83 16.60 -3.16 -4.93
C GLY A 83 15.49 -4.12 -5.29
N VAL A 84 14.57 -3.67 -6.16
CA VAL A 84 13.50 -4.52 -6.69
C VAL A 84 14.06 -5.63 -7.57
N ARG A 85 14.99 -5.31 -8.46
CA ARG A 85 15.41 -6.17 -9.56
C ARG A 85 16.50 -7.17 -9.16
N THR A 86 17.51 -6.73 -8.42
CA THR A 86 18.72 -7.52 -8.16
C THR A 86 18.57 -8.43 -6.94
N HIS A 87 17.86 -7.99 -5.94
CA HIS A 87 17.78 -8.65 -4.63
C HIS A 87 16.40 -9.18 -4.27
N SER A 88 15.40 -8.98 -5.12
CA SER A 88 14.07 -9.52 -4.86
C SER A 88 13.72 -10.65 -5.84
N ARG A 89 12.93 -11.58 -5.33
CA ARG A 89 12.39 -12.70 -6.14
C ARG A 89 11.25 -12.27 -7.06
N TYR A 90 11.17 -10.96 -7.46
CA TYR A 90 9.98 -10.46 -8.16
C TYR A 90 9.65 -11.23 -9.45
N LYS A 91 10.67 -11.82 -10.12
CA LYS A 91 10.46 -12.68 -11.30
C LYS A 91 9.98 -14.08 -10.93
N ASN A 92 10.45 -14.64 -9.82
CA ASN A 92 10.19 -16.02 -9.41
C ASN A 92 9.09 -16.11 -8.34
N ASP A 93 8.96 -15.07 -7.49
CA ASP A 93 7.97 -14.99 -6.43
C ASP A 93 7.45 -13.54 -6.28
N PRO A 94 6.70 -13.07 -7.27
CA PRO A 94 6.16 -11.71 -7.28
C PRO A 94 5.13 -11.46 -6.18
N LEU A 95 4.33 -12.46 -5.86
CA LEU A 95 3.30 -12.34 -4.83
C LEU A 95 3.93 -12.32 -3.43
N GLY A 96 5.00 -13.09 -3.19
CA GLY A 96 5.75 -13.04 -1.92
C GLY A 96 6.40 -11.68 -1.69
N ARG A 97 6.87 -10.99 -2.77
CA ARG A 97 7.37 -9.62 -2.64
C ARG A 97 6.24 -8.63 -2.30
N LEU A 98 5.11 -8.71 -2.99
CA LEU A 98 3.94 -7.88 -2.70
C LEU A 98 3.48 -8.10 -1.27
N SER A 99 3.43 -9.37 -0.84
CA SER A 99 3.12 -9.77 0.53
C SER A 99 4.02 -9.11 1.57
N GLY A 100 5.35 -9.03 1.31
CA GLY A 100 6.29 -8.33 2.19
C GLY A 100 5.98 -6.82 2.34
N THR A 101 5.56 -6.17 1.25
CA THR A 101 5.16 -4.76 1.28
C THR A 101 3.82 -4.57 2.00
N ILE A 102 2.85 -5.45 1.75
CA ILE A 102 1.56 -5.44 2.45
C ILE A 102 1.78 -5.69 3.95
N ARG A 103 2.67 -6.61 4.31
CA ARG A 103 3.06 -6.85 5.70
C ARG A 103 3.57 -5.58 6.37
N TRP A 104 4.57 -4.90 5.76
CA TRP A 104 5.07 -3.63 6.30
C TRP A 104 3.96 -2.62 6.50
N LEU A 105 3.15 -2.37 5.46
CA LEU A 105 2.04 -1.42 5.52
C LEU A 105 1.04 -1.75 6.62
N THR A 106 0.63 -3.01 6.73
CA THR A 106 -0.42 -3.41 7.66
C THR A 106 0.07 -3.52 9.09
N VAL A 107 1.29 -4.03 9.33
CA VAL A 107 1.89 -4.05 10.67
C VAL A 107 2.10 -2.62 11.16
N THR A 108 2.67 -1.74 10.34
CA THR A 108 2.91 -0.34 10.71
C THR A 108 1.60 0.41 10.99
N THR A 109 0.53 0.10 10.26
CA THR A 109 -0.75 0.79 10.43
C THR A 109 -1.56 0.26 11.62
N PHE A 110 -1.59 -1.06 11.81
CA PHE A 110 -2.58 -1.70 12.67
C PHE A 110 -2.01 -2.41 13.91
N ALA A 111 -0.69 -2.65 13.98
CA ALA A 111 -0.09 -3.35 15.11
C ALA A 111 0.31 -2.41 16.25
N SER A 112 0.74 -3.00 17.37
CA SER A 112 1.32 -2.26 18.51
C SER A 112 2.66 -1.63 18.14
N THR A 113 3.08 -0.61 18.88
CA THR A 113 4.40 0.04 18.71
C THR A 113 5.54 -0.96 18.84
N ALA A 114 5.44 -1.92 19.75
CA ALA A 114 6.43 -3.01 19.89
C ALA A 114 6.51 -3.88 18.64
N SER A 115 5.37 -4.25 18.05
CA SER A 115 5.34 -5.04 16.81
C SER A 115 5.87 -4.24 15.60
N VAL A 116 5.61 -2.93 15.54
CA VAL A 116 6.17 -2.04 14.50
C VAL A 116 7.69 -1.97 14.62
N SER A 117 8.23 -1.83 15.84
CA SER A 117 9.68 -1.83 16.06
C SER A 117 10.31 -3.16 15.63
N ALA A 118 9.74 -4.29 16.01
CA ALA A 118 10.23 -5.60 15.60
C ALA A 118 10.20 -5.81 14.07
N GLU A 119 9.18 -5.30 13.40
CA GLU A 119 9.07 -5.34 11.94
C GLU A 119 10.10 -4.42 11.28
N ALA A 120 10.34 -3.22 11.83
CA ALA A 120 11.39 -2.32 11.35
C ALA A 120 12.77 -2.95 11.49
N ASP A 121 13.07 -3.61 12.60
CA ASP A 121 14.31 -4.37 12.79
C ASP A 121 14.48 -5.47 11.75
N ARG A 122 13.38 -6.18 11.41
CA ARG A 122 13.40 -7.20 10.35
C ARG A 122 13.73 -6.57 9.00
N VAL A 123 13.11 -5.44 8.66
CA VAL A 123 13.37 -4.72 7.41
C VAL A 123 14.80 -4.17 7.37
N ASN A 124 15.27 -3.56 8.46
CA ASN A 124 16.64 -3.02 8.56
C ASN A 124 17.69 -4.11 8.39
N ARG A 125 17.51 -5.29 9.04
CA ARG A 125 18.40 -6.44 8.83
C ARG A 125 18.42 -6.91 7.38
N MET A 126 17.27 -6.95 6.71
CA MET A 126 17.19 -7.29 5.30
C MET A 126 17.93 -6.24 4.43
N HIS A 127 17.67 -4.95 4.65
CA HIS A 127 18.27 -3.86 3.89
C HIS A 127 19.80 -3.79 4.05
N ALA A 128 20.34 -4.12 5.21
CA ALA A 128 21.78 -4.13 5.45
C ALA A 128 22.57 -5.05 4.51
N HIS A 129 21.92 -6.11 4.00
CA HIS A 129 22.54 -7.09 3.10
C HIS A 129 22.29 -6.79 1.61
N VAL A 130 21.41 -5.84 1.30
CA VAL A 130 21.00 -5.52 -0.07
C VAL A 130 21.86 -4.37 -0.60
N LYS A 131 22.93 -4.72 -1.31
CA LYS A 131 23.92 -3.78 -1.88
C LYS A 131 24.19 -4.10 -3.34
N GLY A 132 24.68 -3.12 -4.11
CA GLY A 132 24.97 -3.29 -5.53
C GLY A 132 25.45 -2.00 -6.17
N LYS A 133 25.15 -1.85 -7.47
CA LYS A 133 25.40 -0.63 -8.23
C LYS A 133 24.19 -0.32 -9.11
N TYR A 134 23.97 0.95 -9.39
CA TYR A 134 23.01 1.37 -10.38
C TYR A 134 23.53 2.53 -11.20
N THR A 135 22.96 2.72 -12.37
CA THR A 135 23.25 3.86 -13.24
C THR A 135 22.22 4.95 -13.00
N THR A 136 22.69 6.14 -12.64
CA THR A 136 21.82 7.33 -12.42
C THR A 136 21.17 7.80 -13.72
N ALA A 137 20.19 8.70 -13.64
CA ALA A 137 19.60 9.36 -14.79
C ALA A 137 20.63 10.09 -15.68
N SER A 138 21.73 10.57 -15.11
CA SER A 138 22.84 11.19 -15.83
C SER A 138 23.85 10.21 -16.42
N GLY A 139 23.64 8.89 -16.30
CA GLY A 139 24.54 7.87 -16.83
C GLY A 139 25.72 7.49 -15.93
N LYS A 140 25.82 8.05 -14.71
CA LYS A 140 26.89 7.74 -13.75
C LYS A 140 26.57 6.46 -12.98
N SER A 141 27.53 5.54 -12.92
CA SER A 141 27.42 4.36 -12.04
C SER A 141 27.82 4.73 -10.61
N ILE A 142 26.93 4.46 -9.67
CA ILE A 142 27.14 4.70 -8.23
C ILE A 142 26.78 3.45 -7.41
N ASP A 143 27.31 3.38 -6.20
CA ASP A 143 27.01 2.29 -5.28
C ASP A 143 25.55 2.38 -4.80
N TYR A 144 24.95 1.23 -4.62
CA TYR A 144 23.57 1.06 -4.13
C TYR A 144 23.59 0.39 -2.77
N SER A 145 22.76 0.90 -1.86
CA SER A 145 22.39 0.25 -0.61
C SER A 145 20.89 0.44 -0.36
N ALA A 146 20.19 -0.64 0.01
CA ALA A 146 18.79 -0.51 0.40
C ALA A 146 18.60 0.25 1.73
N ALA A 147 19.68 0.39 2.52
CA ALA A 147 19.69 1.17 3.76
C ALA A 147 20.07 2.65 3.51
N ASP A 148 20.25 3.09 2.26
CA ASP A 148 20.55 4.48 1.95
C ASP A 148 19.36 5.37 2.35
N PRO A 149 19.51 6.35 3.26
CA PRO A 149 18.43 7.23 3.70
C PRO A 149 17.77 8.00 2.55
N HIS A 150 18.54 8.35 1.51
CA HIS A 150 18.01 9.04 0.33
C HIS A 150 17.01 8.14 -0.43
N LEU A 151 17.34 6.87 -0.64
CA LEU A 151 16.45 5.93 -1.29
C LEU A 151 15.26 5.51 -0.40
N LEU A 152 15.46 5.37 0.91
CA LEU A 152 14.37 5.13 1.86
C LEU A 152 13.37 6.28 1.84
N ARG A 153 13.84 7.52 1.80
CA ARG A 153 13.00 8.73 1.69
C ARG A 153 12.18 8.72 0.41
N TRP A 154 12.79 8.43 -0.74
CA TRP A 154 12.05 8.33 -2.00
C TRP A 154 10.92 7.29 -1.94
N VAL A 155 11.22 6.11 -1.45
CA VAL A 155 10.23 5.03 -1.30
C VAL A 155 9.09 5.48 -0.37
N HIS A 156 9.41 6.09 0.77
CA HIS A 156 8.42 6.59 1.71
C HIS A 156 7.51 7.65 1.09
N ILE A 157 8.07 8.63 0.39
CA ILE A 157 7.32 9.70 -0.27
C ILE A 157 6.43 9.13 -1.38
N ALA A 158 6.94 8.18 -2.17
CA ALA A 158 6.18 7.52 -3.23
C ALA A 158 4.94 6.77 -2.67
N PHE A 159 5.07 6.12 -1.51
CA PHE A 159 3.94 5.51 -0.80
C PHE A 159 2.99 6.55 -0.23
N MET A 160 3.52 7.53 0.50
CA MET A 160 2.77 8.60 1.14
C MET A 160 1.89 9.35 0.13
N ASP A 161 2.47 9.85 -0.95
CA ASP A 161 1.75 10.55 -2.01
C ASP A 161 0.73 9.63 -2.71
N SER A 162 1.11 8.37 -2.97
CA SER A 162 0.23 7.45 -3.69
C SER A 162 -1.00 7.06 -2.89
N PHE A 163 -0.87 6.75 -1.61
CA PHE A 163 -2.02 6.41 -0.77
C PHE A 163 -2.91 7.62 -0.53
N LEU A 164 -2.32 8.78 -0.22
CA LEU A 164 -3.07 10.02 -0.05
C LEU A 164 -3.87 10.37 -1.30
N ARG A 165 -3.21 10.44 -2.48
CA ARG A 165 -3.87 10.81 -3.74
C ARG A 165 -4.95 9.82 -4.14
N CYS A 166 -4.69 8.53 -4.03
CA CYS A 166 -5.69 7.53 -4.38
C CYS A 166 -6.87 7.55 -3.40
N HIS A 167 -6.64 7.81 -2.12
CA HIS A 167 -7.73 8.01 -1.18
C HIS A 167 -8.57 9.24 -1.54
N GLN A 168 -7.94 10.40 -1.79
CA GLN A 168 -8.64 11.64 -2.19
C GLN A 168 -9.45 11.46 -3.48
N ILE A 169 -8.97 10.66 -4.44
CA ILE A 169 -9.61 10.48 -5.75
C ILE A 169 -10.71 9.42 -5.70
N TYR A 170 -10.48 8.29 -5.03
CA TYR A 170 -11.29 7.07 -5.18
C TYR A 170 -12.06 6.67 -3.92
N SER A 171 -11.71 7.18 -2.73
CA SER A 171 -12.49 6.95 -1.52
C SER A 171 -13.67 7.93 -1.42
N THR A 172 -14.70 7.51 -0.69
CA THR A 172 -15.80 8.38 -0.26
C THR A 172 -15.70 8.75 1.21
N ARG A 173 -14.69 8.23 1.92
CA ARG A 173 -14.45 8.50 3.34
C ARG A 173 -13.52 9.70 3.48
N PRO A 174 -13.90 10.76 4.23
CA PRO A 174 -13.01 11.88 4.49
C PRO A 174 -11.84 11.45 5.39
N LEU A 175 -10.68 12.07 5.22
CA LEU A 175 -9.55 11.94 6.14
C LEU A 175 -9.70 12.96 7.28
N PRO A 176 -9.73 12.53 8.55
CA PRO A 176 -9.73 13.44 9.68
C PRO A 176 -8.49 14.33 9.68
N GLY A 177 -8.70 15.64 9.74
CA GLY A 177 -7.62 16.62 9.64
C GLY A 177 -6.99 16.80 8.26
N GLY A 178 -7.53 16.12 7.23
CA GLY A 178 -7.12 16.30 5.83
C GLY A 178 -5.75 15.72 5.49
N ALA A 179 -5.16 16.24 4.40
CA ALA A 179 -3.89 15.78 3.85
C ALA A 179 -2.71 15.96 4.82
N ASP A 180 -2.60 17.12 5.44
CA ASP A 180 -1.49 17.41 6.37
C ASP A 180 -1.52 16.51 7.61
N ALA A 181 -2.71 16.17 8.12
CA ALA A 181 -2.83 15.24 9.24
C ALA A 181 -2.38 13.83 8.83
N TYR A 182 -2.77 13.36 7.63
CA TYR A 182 -2.30 12.09 7.11
C TYR A 182 -0.77 12.06 6.99
N ILE A 183 -0.17 13.07 6.37
CA ILE A 183 1.28 13.14 6.13
C ILE A 183 2.04 13.18 7.45
N ARG A 184 1.67 14.10 8.36
CA ARG A 184 2.30 14.25 9.67
C ARG A 184 2.23 12.98 10.52
N LEU A 185 1.11 12.26 10.46
CA LEU A 185 0.98 11.02 11.20
C LEU A 185 1.76 9.90 10.52
N TRP A 186 1.65 9.75 9.19
CA TRP A 186 2.32 8.68 8.46
C TRP A 186 3.84 8.82 8.44
N SER A 187 4.40 10.03 8.61
CA SER A 187 5.84 10.21 8.74
C SER A 187 6.44 9.47 9.94
N LYS A 188 5.66 9.21 11.00
CA LYS A 188 6.07 8.36 12.13
C LYS A 188 6.43 6.92 11.72
N SER A 189 5.91 6.45 10.60
CA SER A 189 6.11 5.06 10.14
C SER A 189 7.56 4.75 9.77
N VAL A 190 8.35 5.75 9.40
CA VAL A 190 9.73 5.55 8.93
C VAL A 190 10.80 5.90 9.95
N THR A 191 10.45 6.54 11.06
CA THR A 191 11.36 6.77 12.18
C THR A 191 12.05 5.48 12.66
N PRO A 192 11.35 4.33 12.84
CA PRO A 192 12.00 3.08 13.20
C PRO A 192 12.94 2.51 12.14
N LEU A 193 12.86 3.00 10.89
CA LEU A 193 13.79 2.67 9.81
C LEU A 193 14.99 3.60 9.75
N GLY A 194 15.07 4.60 10.65
CA GLY A 194 16.17 5.57 10.72
C GLY A 194 15.99 6.81 9.83
N LEU A 195 14.75 7.15 9.46
CA LEU A 195 14.42 8.37 8.73
C LEU A 195 13.59 9.30 9.62
N ASP A 196 14.22 10.34 10.19
CA ASP A 196 13.60 11.23 11.17
C ASP A 196 13.11 12.56 10.55
N ASP A 197 13.47 12.84 9.30
CA ASP A 197 13.20 14.10 8.60
C ASP A 197 12.21 13.92 7.42
N ALA A 198 11.24 13.01 7.57
CA ALA A 198 10.17 12.83 6.61
C ALA A 198 9.24 14.06 6.53
N PRO A 199 8.60 14.34 5.38
CA PRO A 199 7.68 15.46 5.22
C PRO A 199 6.57 15.46 6.27
N MET A 200 6.20 16.65 6.75
CA MET A 200 5.19 16.86 7.79
C MET A 200 3.93 17.58 7.27
N SER A 201 3.93 18.02 6.00
CA SER A 201 2.81 18.68 5.33
C SER A 201 2.73 18.30 3.86
N GLU A 202 1.59 18.52 3.23
CA GLU A 202 1.39 18.29 1.80
C GLU A 202 2.33 19.14 0.95
N ALA A 203 2.57 20.37 1.36
CA ALA A 203 3.50 21.29 0.66
C ALA A 203 4.94 20.75 0.71
N GLU A 204 5.39 20.27 1.88
CA GLU A 204 6.72 19.65 2.02
C GLU A 204 6.82 18.38 1.20
N MET A 205 5.82 17.49 1.26
CA MET A 205 5.82 16.27 0.46
C MET A 205 5.91 16.57 -1.05
N LEU A 206 5.14 17.53 -1.55
CA LEU A 206 5.19 17.92 -2.96
C LEU A 206 6.54 18.54 -3.35
N SER A 207 7.14 19.33 -2.46
CA SER A 207 8.50 19.87 -2.64
C SER A 207 9.53 18.74 -2.74
N GLU A 208 9.44 17.75 -1.88
CA GLU A 208 10.31 16.57 -1.92
C GLU A 208 10.13 15.78 -3.24
N VAL A 209 8.89 15.50 -3.65
CA VAL A 209 8.60 14.84 -4.94
C VAL A 209 9.24 15.60 -6.11
N ALA A 210 9.14 16.95 -6.10
CA ALA A 210 9.75 17.78 -7.11
C ALA A 210 11.29 17.72 -7.08
N ARG A 211 11.89 17.64 -5.89
CA ARG A 211 13.35 17.53 -5.70
C ARG A 211 13.94 16.25 -6.29
N TYR A 212 13.20 15.12 -6.21
CA TYR A 212 13.64 13.87 -6.83
C TYR A 212 13.47 13.82 -8.35
N ARG A 213 12.72 14.75 -8.94
CA ARG A 213 12.40 14.74 -10.39
C ARG A 213 13.62 14.60 -11.32
N PRO A 214 14.76 15.30 -11.09
CA PRO A 214 15.97 15.14 -11.91
C PRO A 214 16.64 13.76 -11.81
N GLU A 215 16.36 13.00 -10.77
CA GLU A 215 16.94 11.67 -10.53
C GLU A 215 16.11 10.55 -11.21
N LEU A 216 14.89 10.86 -11.62
CA LEU A 216 14.00 9.89 -12.24
C LEU A 216 14.40 9.64 -13.71
N ALA A 217 14.40 8.37 -14.10
CA ALA A 217 14.70 7.94 -15.45
C ALA A 217 13.94 6.67 -15.82
N VAL A 218 13.66 6.52 -17.11
CA VAL A 218 13.07 5.30 -17.67
C VAL A 218 14.13 4.57 -18.50
N THR A 219 14.74 3.58 -17.89
CA THR A 219 15.68 2.66 -18.52
C THR A 219 14.92 1.46 -19.10
N GLU A 220 15.63 0.54 -19.77
CA GLU A 220 14.99 -0.72 -20.22
C GLU A 220 14.54 -1.57 -19.03
N GLU A 221 15.32 -1.53 -17.93
CA GLU A 221 14.93 -2.18 -16.68
C GLU A 221 13.62 -1.59 -16.11
N THR A 222 13.48 -0.28 -16.16
CA THR A 222 12.23 0.40 -15.75
C THR A 222 11.06 -0.08 -16.59
N ARG A 223 11.23 -0.17 -17.92
CA ARG A 223 10.19 -0.67 -18.84
C ARG A 223 9.82 -2.13 -18.55
N GLU A 224 10.82 -2.98 -18.25
CA GLU A 224 10.59 -4.37 -17.86
C GLU A 224 9.69 -4.47 -16.62
N VAL A 225 10.02 -3.71 -15.56
CA VAL A 225 9.26 -3.71 -14.31
C VAL A 225 7.86 -3.10 -14.51
N ILE A 226 7.73 -2.04 -15.29
CA ILE A 226 6.41 -1.46 -15.63
C ILE A 226 5.56 -2.46 -16.39
N ARG A 227 6.12 -3.19 -17.39
CA ARG A 227 5.40 -4.27 -18.10
C ARG A 227 4.92 -5.35 -17.14
N TRP A 228 5.75 -5.69 -16.16
CA TRP A 228 5.38 -6.66 -15.13
C TRP A 228 4.28 -6.12 -14.18
N ILE A 229 4.37 -4.87 -13.70
CA ILE A 229 3.30 -4.22 -12.90
C ILE A 229 1.99 -4.18 -13.71
N LYS A 230 2.06 -3.92 -15.01
CA LYS A 230 0.88 -3.90 -15.87
C LYS A 230 0.24 -5.28 -16.05
N ASN A 231 1.05 -6.34 -16.11
CA ASN A 231 0.61 -7.71 -16.41
C ASN A 231 1.14 -8.70 -15.36
N PRO A 232 0.73 -8.59 -14.08
CA PRO A 232 1.18 -9.50 -13.04
C PRO A 232 0.60 -10.91 -13.26
N PRO A 233 1.24 -11.95 -12.71
CA PRO A 233 0.79 -13.33 -12.83
C PRO A 233 -0.40 -13.61 -11.90
N LEU A 234 -1.54 -12.98 -12.18
CA LEU A 234 -2.78 -13.16 -11.45
C LEU A 234 -3.66 -14.24 -12.12
N PRO A 235 -4.58 -14.87 -11.38
CA PRO A 235 -5.61 -15.71 -11.97
C PRO A 235 -6.40 -14.96 -13.05
N ALA A 236 -6.73 -15.64 -14.16
CA ALA A 236 -7.38 -15.03 -15.32
C ALA A 236 -8.65 -14.24 -14.94
N ALA A 237 -9.42 -14.73 -13.96
CA ALA A 237 -10.62 -14.06 -13.48
C ALA A 237 -10.35 -12.70 -12.78
N ALA A 238 -9.14 -12.47 -12.26
CA ALA A 238 -8.78 -11.23 -11.58
C ALA A 238 -8.19 -10.18 -12.56
N LEU A 239 -7.67 -10.62 -13.72
CA LEU A 239 -6.97 -9.75 -14.67
C LEU A 239 -7.80 -8.54 -15.16
N PRO A 240 -9.10 -8.67 -15.51
CA PRO A 240 -9.88 -7.52 -15.97
C PRO A 240 -10.02 -6.43 -14.90
N ALA A 241 -10.32 -6.83 -13.65
CA ALA A 241 -10.42 -5.88 -12.55
C ALA A 241 -9.06 -5.24 -12.24
N TYR A 242 -7.98 -6.03 -12.22
CA TYR A 242 -6.63 -5.52 -12.03
C TYR A 242 -6.21 -4.53 -13.12
N SER A 243 -6.44 -4.89 -14.40
CA SER A 243 -6.12 -4.01 -15.53
C SER A 243 -6.83 -2.67 -15.42
N PHE A 244 -8.08 -2.67 -14.95
CA PHE A 244 -8.83 -1.45 -14.72
C PHE A 244 -8.23 -0.63 -13.57
N LEU A 245 -7.86 -1.25 -12.44
CA LEU A 245 -7.18 -0.58 -11.31
C LEU A 245 -5.80 -0.04 -11.72
N PHE A 246 -5.08 -0.75 -12.59
CA PHE A 246 -3.83 -0.26 -13.17
C PHE A 246 -4.03 1.03 -13.99
N GLN A 247 -5.05 1.08 -14.84
CA GLN A 247 -5.37 2.31 -15.59
C GLN A 247 -5.76 3.46 -14.65
N ALA A 248 -6.50 3.17 -13.59
CA ALA A 248 -6.84 4.15 -12.55
C ALA A 248 -5.59 4.67 -11.83
N ALA A 249 -4.65 3.79 -11.49
CA ALA A 249 -3.38 4.17 -10.87
C ALA A 249 -2.54 5.06 -11.81
N LEU A 250 -2.41 4.66 -13.09
CA LEU A 250 -1.70 5.45 -14.11
C LEU A 250 -2.35 6.83 -14.29
N ALA A 251 -3.68 6.90 -14.38
CA ALA A 251 -4.41 8.16 -14.54
C ALA A 251 -4.27 9.12 -13.34
N SER A 252 -3.98 8.60 -12.16
CA SER A 252 -3.80 9.39 -10.93
C SER A 252 -2.38 9.95 -10.75
N LEU A 253 -1.42 9.53 -11.58
CA LEU A 253 -0.07 10.08 -11.60
C LEU A 253 -0.03 11.49 -12.20
N PRO A 254 0.95 12.34 -11.80
CA PRO A 254 1.25 13.57 -12.51
C PRO A 254 1.52 13.33 -14.01
N ARG A 255 1.16 14.30 -14.85
CA ARG A 255 1.29 14.18 -16.31
C ARG A 255 2.70 13.84 -16.76
N ASP A 256 3.69 14.50 -16.22
CA ASP A 256 5.11 14.29 -16.53
C ASP A 256 5.58 12.85 -16.18
N TYR A 257 5.00 12.24 -15.15
CA TYR A 257 5.27 10.83 -14.81
C TYR A 257 4.58 9.88 -15.79
N GLN A 258 3.35 10.21 -16.23
CA GLN A 258 2.67 9.46 -17.30
C GLN A 258 3.46 9.52 -18.60
N ASP A 259 4.00 10.71 -18.96
CA ASP A 259 4.86 10.90 -20.14
C ASP A 259 6.13 10.05 -20.04
N MET A 260 6.80 10.02 -18.89
CA MET A 260 7.97 9.17 -18.67
C MET A 260 7.64 7.68 -18.86
N ILE A 261 6.53 7.22 -18.27
CA ILE A 261 6.08 5.82 -18.36
C ILE A 261 5.72 5.44 -19.80
N GLY A 262 5.19 6.35 -20.59
CA GLY A 262 4.91 6.17 -22.02
C GLY A 262 3.76 5.22 -22.33
N LEU A 263 2.82 5.04 -21.42
CA LEU A 263 1.61 4.20 -21.60
C LEU A 263 0.34 5.01 -21.93
N GLY A 264 0.53 6.28 -22.32
CA GLY A 264 -0.56 7.21 -22.62
C GLY A 264 -1.16 7.88 -21.40
N HIS A 265 -2.21 8.64 -21.61
CA HIS A 265 -2.86 9.48 -20.58
C HIS A 265 -4.32 9.05 -20.39
N PRO A 266 -4.58 8.01 -19.57
CA PRO A 266 -5.94 7.59 -19.31
C PRO A 266 -6.75 8.74 -18.70
N PRO A 267 -7.98 8.98 -19.16
CA PRO A 267 -8.78 10.13 -18.70
C PRO A 267 -9.31 9.91 -17.29
N LEU A 268 -8.69 10.55 -16.31
CA LEU A 268 -9.04 10.39 -14.89
C LEU A 268 -10.52 10.68 -14.61
N HIS A 269 -11.09 11.74 -15.23
CA HIS A 269 -12.48 12.11 -15.02
C HIS A 269 -13.47 11.02 -15.49
N VAL A 270 -13.09 10.22 -16.49
CA VAL A 270 -13.87 9.06 -16.94
C VAL A 270 -13.65 7.86 -16.01
N LEU A 271 -12.39 7.55 -15.69
CA LEU A 271 -12.06 6.37 -14.90
C LEU A 271 -12.54 6.45 -13.45
N ARG A 272 -12.50 7.65 -12.85
CA ARG A 272 -12.83 7.85 -11.43
C ARG A 272 -14.19 7.25 -11.01
N PRO A 273 -15.33 7.59 -11.63
CA PRO A 273 -16.63 7.07 -11.20
C PRO A 273 -16.73 5.55 -11.33
N PHE A 274 -16.12 4.96 -12.37
CA PHE A 274 -16.11 3.51 -12.55
C PHE A 274 -15.18 2.82 -11.53
N THR A 275 -14.03 3.42 -11.21
CA THR A 275 -13.13 2.90 -10.17
C THR A 275 -13.81 2.89 -8.82
N VAL A 276 -14.44 3.99 -8.42
CA VAL A 276 -15.21 4.07 -7.17
C VAL A 276 -16.30 2.99 -7.13
N LYS A 277 -17.02 2.80 -8.23
CA LYS A 277 -18.05 1.75 -8.33
C LYS A 277 -17.45 0.35 -8.23
N LEU A 278 -16.33 0.09 -8.91
CA LEU A 278 -15.63 -1.20 -8.84
C LEU A 278 -15.15 -1.49 -7.42
N LEU A 279 -14.52 -0.54 -6.73
CA LEU A 279 -14.09 -0.70 -5.34
C LEU A 279 -15.27 -0.99 -4.40
N LYS A 280 -16.40 -0.31 -4.59
CA LYS A 280 -17.64 -0.62 -3.85
C LYS A 280 -18.14 -2.03 -4.13
N LEU A 281 -18.12 -2.49 -5.38
CA LEU A 281 -18.51 -3.87 -5.73
C LEU A 281 -17.55 -4.90 -5.12
N ILE A 282 -16.24 -4.63 -5.13
CA ILE A 282 -15.26 -5.49 -4.45
C ILE A 282 -15.57 -5.53 -2.94
N ARG A 283 -15.83 -4.40 -2.31
CA ARG A 283 -16.19 -4.35 -0.87
C ARG A 283 -17.45 -5.16 -0.57
N LEU A 284 -18.48 -5.06 -1.41
CA LEU A 284 -19.69 -5.87 -1.28
C LEU A 284 -19.41 -7.36 -1.43
N ALA A 285 -18.52 -7.74 -2.35
CA ALA A 285 -18.17 -9.14 -2.61
C ALA A 285 -17.33 -9.77 -1.48
N ILE A 286 -16.39 -9.01 -0.89
CA ILE A 286 -15.52 -9.52 0.18
C ILE A 286 -16.07 -9.28 1.59
N GLY A 287 -17.09 -8.44 1.74
CA GLY A 287 -17.65 -8.04 3.03
C GLY A 287 -16.90 -6.87 3.69
N PRO A 288 -17.47 -6.33 4.76
CA PRO A 288 -16.87 -5.22 5.51
C PRO A 288 -15.70 -5.65 6.37
N GLU A 289 -15.63 -6.92 6.72
CA GLU A 289 -14.67 -7.47 7.69
C GLU A 289 -13.27 -7.57 7.08
N SER A 290 -12.30 -7.00 7.79
CA SER A 290 -10.88 -7.17 7.54
C SER A 290 -10.27 -7.88 8.75
N PRO A 291 -9.78 -9.13 8.63
CA PRO A 291 -9.17 -9.83 9.77
C PRO A 291 -8.07 -9.04 10.47
N ILE A 292 -7.35 -8.21 9.72
CA ILE A 292 -6.31 -7.34 10.26
C ILE A 292 -6.90 -6.23 11.11
N GLU A 293 -7.95 -5.54 10.61
CA GLU A 293 -8.63 -4.49 11.39
C GLU A 293 -9.32 -5.07 12.62
N GLU A 294 -10.00 -6.21 12.47
CA GLU A 294 -10.67 -6.89 13.59
C GLU A 294 -9.67 -7.27 14.69
N ALA A 295 -8.55 -7.89 14.32
CA ALA A 295 -7.49 -8.24 15.25
C ALA A 295 -6.94 -7.01 15.98
N ALA A 296 -6.72 -5.91 15.25
CA ALA A 296 -6.27 -4.65 15.83
C ALA A 296 -7.30 -4.03 16.78
N ILE A 297 -8.58 -4.03 16.42
CA ILE A 297 -9.67 -3.53 17.27
C ILE A 297 -9.79 -4.38 18.55
N VAL A 298 -9.77 -5.72 18.43
CA VAL A 298 -9.79 -6.63 19.59
C VAL A 298 -8.62 -6.34 20.52
N ARG A 299 -7.41 -6.13 19.97
CA ARG A 299 -6.24 -5.75 20.75
C ARG A 299 -6.43 -4.42 21.49
N LEU A 300 -6.98 -3.39 20.81
CA LEU A 300 -7.21 -2.07 21.42
C LEU A 300 -8.27 -2.13 22.53
N HIS A 301 -9.31 -2.97 22.40
CA HIS A 301 -10.26 -3.23 23.48
C HIS A 301 -9.60 -3.92 24.67
N ARG A 302 -8.80 -4.97 24.42
CA ARG A 302 -8.07 -5.68 25.47
C ARG A 302 -7.09 -4.77 26.22
N ALA A 303 -6.48 -3.82 25.52
CA ALA A 303 -5.60 -2.79 26.08
C ALA A 303 -6.35 -1.68 26.83
N GLY A 304 -7.68 -1.66 26.85
CA GLY A 304 -8.47 -0.60 27.47
C GLY A 304 -8.38 0.76 26.76
N ILE A 305 -7.89 0.80 25.52
CA ILE A 305 -7.72 2.03 24.72
C ILE A 305 -9.05 2.42 24.04
N MET A 306 -9.90 1.43 23.78
CA MET A 306 -11.23 1.62 23.19
C MET A 306 -12.29 1.01 24.06
N GLU A 307 -13.44 1.71 24.20
CA GLU A 307 -14.62 1.17 24.91
C GLU A 307 -15.42 0.24 23.98
N GLU A 308 -15.93 -0.87 24.55
CA GLU A 308 -16.86 -1.74 23.85
C GLU A 308 -18.12 -0.94 23.43
N GLY A 309 -18.46 -0.97 22.16
CA GLY A 309 -19.68 -0.34 21.61
C GLY A 309 -19.47 0.83 20.64
N LYS A 310 -18.28 1.43 20.53
CA LYS A 310 -18.03 2.51 19.56
C LYS A 310 -17.81 2.06 18.11
N VAL A 311 -17.62 0.77 17.87
CA VAL A 311 -17.36 0.22 16.52
C VAL A 311 -18.61 0.13 15.67
N THR A 312 -19.77 -0.13 16.25
CA THR A 312 -21.02 -0.44 15.53
C THR A 312 -21.65 0.77 14.81
N GLN A 313 -21.31 2.00 15.19
CA GLN A 313 -21.88 3.21 14.58
C GLN A 313 -21.15 3.72 13.32
N ARG A 314 -19.97 3.19 12.98
CA ARG A 314 -19.12 3.70 11.88
C ARG A 314 -19.22 2.91 10.58
N GLN A 315 -19.95 1.80 10.56
CA GLN A 315 -20.15 0.93 9.38
C GLN A 315 -21.47 1.16 8.65
N LYS A 316 -22.28 2.13 9.11
CA LYS A 316 -23.47 2.60 8.39
C LYS A 316 -23.14 3.89 7.64
#